data_b893bd2a362013d083bd9fff07a99374
#
_entry.id   b893bd2a362013d083bd9fff07a99374
#
_cell.length_a   1.000
_cell.length_b   1.000
_cell.length_c   1.000
_cell.angle_alpha   90.00
_cell.angle_beta   90.00
_cell.angle_gamma   90.00
#
_symmetry.space_group_name_H-M   'P 1'
#
loop_
_entity.id
_entity.type
_entity.pdbx_description
1 polymer ?
#
loop_
_entity_poly.entity_id
_entity_poly.type
_entity_poly.pdbx_seq_one_letter_code
_entity_poly.pdbx_strand_id
1 'polypeptide(L)'
;MQETLYDPIRKKDVPATPEEHVRQATIRFLLDVVKVPEHAIAVEFALGLVDPKSDERADIVVNNFREGATIDKPWLLVECKAPGEYTWPELQVQLNRYLKILTPKYVMLALGDATRYFELDPVGKTFKSVNSLPEYS
;
A
#
# COMPACT_ATOMS: atom_id res chain seq x y z
N MET A 1 -28.70 -9.93 -2.03
CA MET A 1 -27.94 -9.29 -0.94
C MET A 1 -26.47 -9.28 -1.30
N GLN A 2 -25.84 -8.14 -1.26
CA GLN A 2 -24.40 -8.03 -1.54
C GLN A 2 -23.61 -8.46 -0.30
N GLU A 3 -22.62 -9.32 -0.49
CA GLU A 3 -21.69 -9.65 0.59
C GLU A 3 -20.81 -8.46 0.91
N THR A 4 -20.47 -8.33 2.18
CA THR A 4 -19.59 -7.28 2.67
C THR A 4 -18.46 -7.88 3.50
N LEU A 5 -17.38 -7.11 3.63
CA LEU A 5 -16.27 -7.38 4.52
C LEU A 5 -16.15 -6.20 5.48
N TYR A 6 -15.83 -6.48 6.74
CA TYR A 6 -15.57 -5.41 7.70
C TYR A 6 -14.13 -4.91 7.57
N ASP A 7 -13.99 -3.59 7.37
CA ASP A 7 -12.67 -2.94 7.32
C ASP A 7 -12.35 -2.36 8.70
N PRO A 8 -11.37 -2.91 9.42
CA PRO A 8 -11.04 -2.42 10.76
C PRO A 8 -10.37 -1.05 10.79
N ILE A 9 -9.85 -0.59 9.65
CA ILE A 9 -9.21 0.72 9.54
C ILE A 9 -10.25 1.80 9.26
N ARG A 10 -11.10 1.56 8.23
CA ARG A 10 -12.19 2.48 7.89
C ARG A 10 -13.39 2.35 8.83
N LYS A 11 -13.43 1.28 9.64
CA LYS A 11 -14.48 0.96 10.63
C LYS A 11 -15.87 0.94 10.03
N LYS A 12 -16.01 0.22 8.92
CA LYS A 12 -17.26 0.05 8.22
C LYS A 12 -17.25 -1.21 7.37
N ASP A 13 -18.42 -1.67 6.99
CA ASP A 13 -18.56 -2.75 6.02
C ASP A 13 -18.32 -2.18 4.61
N VAL A 14 -17.59 -2.93 3.81
CA VAL A 14 -17.30 -2.57 2.41
C VAL A 14 -17.72 -3.72 1.49
N PRO A 15 -18.07 -3.45 0.22
CA PRO A 15 -18.42 -4.50 -0.71
C PRO A 15 -17.30 -5.55 -0.85
N ALA A 16 -17.66 -6.82 -0.82
CA ALA A 16 -16.71 -7.93 -0.88
C ALA A 16 -16.30 -8.24 -2.34
N THR A 17 -15.71 -7.25 -3.01
CA THR A 17 -15.14 -7.45 -4.35
C THR A 17 -13.87 -8.28 -4.26
N PRO A 18 -13.42 -8.92 -5.36
CA PRO A 18 -12.14 -9.65 -5.35
C PRO A 18 -10.96 -8.80 -4.91
N GLU A 19 -10.89 -7.55 -5.35
CA GLU A 19 -9.82 -6.64 -4.92
C GLU A 19 -9.92 -6.31 -3.43
N GLU A 20 -11.15 -6.12 -2.91
CA GLU A 20 -11.35 -5.82 -1.49
C GLU A 20 -10.96 -7.02 -0.60
N HIS A 21 -11.14 -8.25 -1.07
CA HIS A 21 -10.63 -9.43 -0.37
C HIS A 21 -9.11 -9.37 -0.22
N VAL A 22 -8.41 -8.99 -1.28
CA VAL A 22 -6.95 -8.82 -1.26
C VAL A 22 -6.56 -7.70 -0.29
N ARG A 23 -7.26 -6.58 -0.36
CA ARG A 23 -6.99 -5.43 0.52
C ARG A 23 -7.17 -5.80 2.00
N GLN A 24 -8.25 -6.47 2.34
CA GLN A 24 -8.52 -6.86 3.73
C GLN A 24 -7.52 -7.89 4.24
N ALA A 25 -7.14 -8.86 3.41
CA ALA A 25 -6.09 -9.81 3.79
C ALA A 25 -4.76 -9.10 4.03
N THR A 26 -4.44 -8.09 3.23
CA THR A 26 -3.23 -7.29 3.39
C THR A 26 -3.26 -6.47 4.67
N ILE A 27 -4.39 -5.86 5.01
CA ILE A 27 -4.55 -5.11 6.26
C ILE A 27 -4.28 -6.02 7.47
N ARG A 28 -4.86 -7.22 7.47
CA ARG A 28 -4.64 -8.20 8.56
C ARG A 28 -3.17 -8.61 8.65
N PHE A 29 -2.53 -8.85 7.52
CA PHE A 29 -1.10 -9.17 7.46
C PHE A 29 -0.27 -8.04 8.08
N LEU A 30 -0.57 -6.79 7.74
CA LEU A 30 0.15 -5.63 8.30
C LEU A 30 -0.04 -5.52 9.81
N LEU A 31 -1.27 -5.73 10.30
CA LEU A 31 -1.56 -5.66 11.73
C LEU A 31 -0.93 -6.81 12.52
N ASP A 32 -1.08 -8.04 12.03
CA ASP A 32 -0.79 -9.25 12.80
C ASP A 32 0.65 -9.74 12.63
N VAL A 33 1.23 -9.60 11.44
CA VAL A 33 2.57 -10.12 11.11
C VAL A 33 3.61 -9.02 11.15
N VAL A 34 3.37 -7.92 10.44
CA VAL A 34 4.32 -6.80 10.34
C VAL A 34 4.27 -5.93 11.60
N LYS A 35 3.19 -6.05 12.38
CA LYS A 35 3.00 -5.33 13.63
C LYS A 35 2.86 -3.82 13.43
N VAL A 36 2.22 -3.43 12.33
CA VAL A 36 1.90 -2.03 12.10
C VAL A 36 0.76 -1.61 13.05
N PRO A 37 0.89 -0.52 13.78
CA PRO A 37 -0.22 -0.02 14.60
C PRO A 37 -1.35 0.46 13.70
N GLU A 38 -2.58 0.24 14.15
CA GLU A 38 -3.78 0.54 13.38
C GLU A 38 -3.80 2.00 12.87
N HIS A 39 -3.40 2.95 13.72
CA HIS A 39 -3.41 4.37 13.37
C HIS A 39 -2.36 4.76 12.32
N ALA A 40 -1.40 3.90 12.02
CA ALA A 40 -0.40 4.15 10.98
C ALA A 40 -0.90 3.77 9.58
N ILE A 41 -2.00 3.03 9.48
CA ILE A 41 -2.52 2.52 8.20
C ILE A 41 -3.56 3.48 7.65
N ALA A 42 -3.35 3.95 6.42
CA ALA A 42 -4.34 4.73 5.67
C ALA A 42 -4.80 3.91 4.46
N VAL A 43 -6.12 3.72 4.34
CA VAL A 43 -6.73 2.99 3.23
C VAL A 43 -7.30 3.99 2.23
N GLU A 44 -7.10 3.73 0.94
CA GLU A 44 -7.49 4.65 -0.14
C GLU A 44 -6.91 6.05 0.08
N PHE A 45 -5.60 6.08 0.30
CA PHE A 45 -4.87 7.32 0.59
C PHE A 45 -4.90 8.26 -0.62
N ALA A 46 -5.46 9.45 -0.43
CA ALA A 46 -5.56 10.44 -1.49
C ALA A 46 -4.19 11.07 -1.76
N LEU A 47 -3.65 10.85 -2.94
CA LEU A 47 -2.36 11.43 -3.34
C LEU A 47 -2.43 12.96 -3.45
N GLY A 48 -3.63 13.51 -3.59
CA GLY A 48 -3.87 14.95 -3.55
C GLY A 48 -3.46 15.63 -2.25
N LEU A 49 -3.31 14.85 -1.16
CA LEU A 49 -2.79 15.39 0.11
C LEU A 49 -1.31 15.75 0.02
N VAL A 50 -0.59 15.18 -0.95
CA VAL A 50 0.83 15.45 -1.20
C VAL A 50 0.99 16.31 -2.45
N ASP A 51 0.33 15.94 -3.53
CA ASP A 51 0.33 16.68 -4.79
C ASP A 51 -1.10 17.08 -5.13
N PRO A 52 -1.49 18.37 -4.95
CA PRO A 52 -2.86 18.84 -5.18
C PRO A 52 -3.37 18.61 -6.61
N LYS A 53 -2.49 18.35 -7.57
CA LYS A 53 -2.88 18.07 -8.96
C LYS A 53 -3.34 16.63 -9.17
N SER A 54 -3.07 15.73 -8.22
CA SER A 54 -3.44 14.32 -8.33
C SER A 54 -4.85 14.10 -7.78
N ASP A 55 -5.65 13.34 -8.52
CA ASP A 55 -6.95 12.82 -8.06
C ASP A 55 -6.90 11.31 -7.79
N GLU A 56 -5.71 10.72 -7.85
CA GLU A 56 -5.52 9.28 -7.62
C GLU A 56 -5.46 8.95 -6.14
N ARG A 57 -5.71 7.67 -5.84
CA ARG A 57 -5.62 7.13 -4.47
C ARG A 57 -4.76 5.88 -4.48
N ALA A 58 -3.87 5.76 -3.51
CA ALA A 58 -3.13 4.53 -3.27
C ALA A 58 -3.95 3.61 -2.37
N ASP A 59 -3.93 2.30 -2.63
CA ASP A 59 -4.75 1.34 -1.89
C ASP A 59 -4.49 1.38 -0.38
N ILE A 60 -3.22 1.29 0.01
CA ILE A 60 -2.81 1.37 1.41
C ILE A 60 -1.49 2.13 1.49
N VAL A 61 -1.40 3.02 2.46
CA VAL A 61 -0.16 3.70 2.82
C VAL A 61 0.05 3.52 4.31
N VAL A 62 1.24 3.11 4.71
CA VAL A 62 1.64 3.03 6.12
C VAL A 62 2.51 4.23 6.42
N ASN A 63 2.05 5.08 7.32
CA ASN A 63 2.75 6.29 7.68
C ASN A 63 4.00 6.00 8.51
N ASN A 64 4.98 6.86 8.35
CA ASN A 64 6.21 6.80 9.13
C ASN A 64 6.15 7.94 10.16
N PHE A 65 6.15 7.57 11.45
CA PHE A 65 6.07 8.55 12.53
C PHE A 65 7.43 8.88 13.16
N ARG A 66 8.51 8.54 12.47
CA ARG A 66 9.84 8.89 12.94
C ARG A 66 10.05 10.39 12.87
N GLU A 67 10.91 10.90 13.75
CA GLU A 67 11.31 12.30 13.73
C GLU A 67 11.84 12.70 12.35
N GLY A 68 11.34 13.82 11.82
CA GLY A 68 11.71 14.30 10.49
C GLY A 68 10.98 13.64 9.34
N ALA A 69 10.10 12.66 9.61
CA ALA A 69 9.31 12.04 8.56
C ALA A 69 8.22 12.98 8.06
N THR A 70 7.97 12.98 6.75
CA THR A 70 6.92 13.77 6.12
C THR A 70 5.92 12.86 5.42
N ILE A 71 4.73 13.39 5.12
CA ILE A 71 3.63 12.63 4.53
C ILE A 71 3.99 12.03 3.16
N ASP A 72 4.91 12.65 2.43
CA ASP A 72 5.38 12.17 1.13
C ASP A 72 6.40 11.02 1.24
N LYS A 73 6.84 10.70 2.45
CA LYS A 73 7.82 9.64 2.72
C LYS A 73 7.26 8.59 3.68
N PRO A 74 6.23 7.85 3.25
CA PRO A 74 5.65 6.82 4.10
C PRO A 74 6.62 5.65 4.29
N TRP A 75 6.32 4.82 5.30
CA TRP A 75 7.08 3.59 5.53
C TRP A 75 6.81 2.55 4.43
N LEU A 76 5.54 2.47 3.97
CA LEU A 76 5.11 1.45 3.00
C LEU A 76 4.04 2.03 2.07
N LEU A 77 4.14 1.69 0.79
CA LEU A 77 3.09 1.87 -0.21
C LEU A 77 2.64 0.48 -0.67
N VAL A 78 1.35 0.20 -0.64
CA VAL A 78 0.79 -1.06 -1.11
C VAL A 78 -0.15 -0.80 -2.29
N GLU A 79 0.02 -1.59 -3.35
CA GLU A 79 -0.93 -1.69 -4.45
C GLU A 79 -1.58 -3.05 -4.42
N CYS A 80 -2.91 -3.09 -4.40
CA CYS A 80 -3.70 -4.32 -4.37
C CYS A 80 -4.37 -4.55 -5.73
N LYS A 81 -4.32 -5.78 -6.21
CA LYS A 81 -5.03 -6.22 -7.42
C LYS A 81 -5.69 -7.56 -7.15
N ALA A 82 -6.87 -7.77 -7.72
CA ALA A 82 -7.48 -9.09 -7.73
C ALA A 82 -6.65 -10.05 -8.60
N PRO A 83 -6.65 -11.35 -8.31
CA PRO A 83 -5.90 -12.32 -9.10
C PRO A 83 -6.27 -12.25 -10.58
N GLY A 84 -5.27 -12.12 -11.46
CA GLY A 84 -5.47 -12.04 -12.90
C GLY A 84 -6.01 -10.72 -13.43
N GLU A 85 -6.32 -9.76 -12.56
CA GLU A 85 -6.91 -8.48 -12.92
C GLU A 85 -5.84 -7.39 -13.12
N TYR A 86 -4.66 -7.78 -13.62
CA TYR A 86 -3.57 -6.85 -13.87
C TYR A 86 -2.66 -7.38 -14.98
N THR A 87 -1.93 -6.45 -15.59
CA THR A 87 -0.76 -6.77 -16.41
C THR A 87 0.45 -6.08 -15.79
N TRP A 88 1.62 -6.68 -15.95
CA TRP A 88 2.84 -6.08 -15.40
C TRP A 88 3.13 -4.68 -15.96
N PRO A 89 2.98 -4.42 -17.28
CA PRO A 89 3.17 -3.08 -17.82
C PRO A 89 2.23 -2.03 -17.22
N GLU A 90 0.93 -2.36 -17.07
CA GLU A 90 -0.05 -1.44 -16.46
C GLU A 90 0.29 -1.14 -15.02
N LEU A 91 0.66 -2.17 -14.26
CA LEU A 91 1.05 -2.04 -12.86
C LEU A 91 2.30 -1.17 -12.72
N GLN A 92 3.28 -1.34 -13.59
CA GLN A 92 4.49 -0.53 -13.60
C GLN A 92 4.18 0.94 -13.89
N VAL A 93 3.31 1.22 -14.85
CA VAL A 93 2.89 2.58 -15.18
C VAL A 93 2.22 3.25 -13.98
N GLN A 94 1.31 2.52 -13.32
CA GLN A 94 0.61 3.02 -12.13
C GLN A 94 1.58 3.31 -10.98
N LEU A 95 2.49 2.39 -10.70
CA LEU A 95 3.52 2.58 -9.67
C LEU A 95 4.41 3.77 -9.99
N ASN A 96 4.82 3.94 -11.25
CA ASN A 96 5.64 5.07 -11.64
C ASN A 96 4.96 6.41 -11.34
N ARG A 97 3.63 6.49 -11.55
CA ARG A 97 2.87 7.69 -11.20
C ARG A 97 2.90 7.96 -9.70
N TYR A 98 2.67 6.92 -8.89
CA TYR A 98 2.67 7.05 -7.43
C TYR A 98 4.06 7.44 -6.91
N LEU A 99 5.11 6.86 -7.48
CA LEU A 99 6.49 7.09 -7.04
C LEU A 99 7.06 8.44 -7.48
N LYS A 100 6.35 9.18 -8.31
CA LYS A 100 6.65 10.59 -8.57
C LYS A 100 6.15 11.50 -7.45
N ILE A 101 5.19 11.03 -6.68
CA ILE A 101 4.53 11.79 -5.61
C ILE A 101 5.03 11.35 -4.24
N LEU A 102 5.15 10.04 -4.03
CA LEU A 102 5.57 9.44 -2.77
C LEU A 102 6.95 8.82 -2.88
N THR A 103 7.73 8.91 -1.79
CA THR A 103 9.01 8.23 -1.66
C THR A 103 8.93 7.26 -0.48
N PRO A 104 8.26 6.10 -0.65
CA PRO A 104 8.12 5.13 0.44
C PRO A 104 9.44 4.40 0.66
N LYS A 105 9.65 3.92 1.90
CA LYS A 105 10.79 3.08 2.21
C LYS A 105 10.63 1.68 1.61
N TYR A 106 9.41 1.17 1.59
CA TYR A 106 9.06 -0.14 1.03
C TYR A 106 7.85 -0.02 0.11
N VAL A 107 7.79 -0.92 -0.88
CA VAL A 107 6.62 -1.10 -1.75
C VAL A 107 6.20 -2.56 -1.68
N MET A 108 4.90 -2.80 -1.55
CA MET A 108 4.31 -4.14 -1.56
C MET A 108 3.27 -4.21 -2.67
N LEU A 109 3.37 -5.25 -3.49
CA LEU A 109 2.36 -5.57 -4.49
C LEU A 109 1.60 -6.80 -3.99
N ALA A 110 0.35 -6.59 -3.59
CA ALA A 110 -0.54 -7.65 -3.12
C ALA A 110 -1.49 -8.02 -4.26
N LEU A 111 -1.15 -9.11 -4.95
CA LEU A 111 -1.79 -9.46 -6.23
C LEU A 111 -2.75 -10.65 -6.12
N GLY A 112 -3.06 -11.05 -4.89
CA GLY A 112 -3.97 -12.16 -4.61
C GLY A 112 -3.32 -13.52 -4.79
N ASP A 113 -2.77 -13.77 -5.96
CA ASP A 113 -2.06 -15.02 -6.30
C ASP A 113 -0.55 -14.93 -6.11
N ALA A 114 -0.05 -13.73 -5.89
CA ALA A 114 1.38 -13.47 -5.67
C ALA A 114 1.55 -12.21 -4.83
N THR A 115 2.67 -12.14 -4.12
CA THR A 115 3.05 -10.94 -3.37
C THR A 115 4.50 -10.62 -3.71
N ARG A 116 4.78 -9.33 -3.91
CA ARG A 116 6.13 -8.85 -4.19
C ARG A 116 6.47 -7.72 -3.25
N TYR A 117 7.71 -7.68 -2.80
CA TYR A 117 8.21 -6.66 -1.88
C TYR A 117 9.44 -5.99 -2.47
N PHE A 118 9.55 -4.69 -2.24
CA PHE A 118 10.69 -3.90 -2.70
C PHE A 118 11.14 -2.97 -1.59
N GLU A 119 12.44 -2.73 -1.54
CA GLU A 119 13.06 -1.79 -0.60
C GLU A 119 13.75 -0.69 -1.39
N LEU A 120 13.55 0.56 -0.98
CA LEU A 120 14.24 1.70 -1.58
C LEU A 120 15.71 1.72 -1.17
N ASP A 121 16.58 1.80 -2.14
CA ASP A 121 17.98 2.16 -1.93
C ASP A 121 18.07 3.69 -1.84
N PRO A 122 18.31 4.26 -0.65
CA PRO A 122 18.30 5.71 -0.50
C PRO A 122 19.44 6.42 -1.25
N VAL A 123 20.52 5.71 -1.55
CA VAL A 123 21.66 6.27 -2.28
C VAL A 123 21.38 6.27 -3.79
N GLY A 124 20.98 5.13 -4.34
CA GLY A 124 20.67 4.99 -5.76
C GLY A 124 19.28 5.46 -6.16
N LYS A 125 18.40 5.69 -5.19
CA LYS A 125 16.98 6.05 -5.40
C LYS A 125 16.25 5.04 -6.28
N THR A 126 16.64 3.77 -6.19
CA THR A 126 16.03 2.66 -6.91
C THR A 126 15.42 1.68 -5.92
N PHE A 127 14.44 0.90 -6.37
CA PHE A 127 13.84 -0.16 -5.57
C PHE A 127 14.45 -1.49 -5.97
N LYS A 128 14.85 -2.27 -4.96
CA LYS A 128 15.34 -3.63 -5.16
C LYS A 128 14.35 -4.63 -4.57
N SER A 129 14.20 -5.77 -5.22
CA SER A 129 13.34 -6.85 -4.74
C SER A 129 13.89 -7.44 -3.44
N VAL A 130 13.01 -7.65 -2.47
CA VAL A 130 13.34 -8.33 -1.21
C VAL A 130 12.29 -9.42 -0.94
N ASN A 131 12.60 -10.35 -0.06
CA ASN A 131 11.74 -11.52 0.16
C ASN A 131 10.58 -11.24 1.11
N SER A 132 10.70 -10.23 1.98
CA SER A 132 9.68 -9.93 2.98
C SER A 132 9.86 -8.52 3.51
N LEU A 133 8.85 -8.03 4.23
CA LEU A 133 8.93 -6.79 4.99
C LEU A 133 9.49 -7.09 6.38
N PRO A 134 10.31 -6.20 6.96
CA PRO A 134 10.66 -6.30 8.37
C PRO A 134 9.45 -5.91 9.23
N GLU A 135 9.53 -6.16 10.54
CA GLU A 135 8.54 -5.59 11.44
C GLU A 135 8.57 -4.07 11.37
N TYR A 136 7.41 -3.48 11.57
CA TYR A 136 7.28 -2.02 11.56
C TYR A 136 8.10 -1.39 12.69
N SER A 137 8.82 -0.36 12.36
CA SER A 137 9.66 0.35 13.34
C SER A 137 9.69 1.86 13.08
#